data_5021dbb57db21992040ebe93fb13f1df
#
_entry.id   5021dbb57db21992040ebe93fb13f1df
#
_cell.length_a   1.000
_cell.length_b   1.000
_cell.length_c   1.000
_cell.angle_alpha   90.00
_cell.angle_beta   90.00
_cell.angle_gamma   90.00
#
_symmetry.space_group_name_H-M   'P 1'
#
loop_
_entity.id
_entity.type
_entity.pdbx_description
1 polymer ?
#
loop_
_entity_poly.entity_id
_entity_poly.type
_entity_poly.pdbx_seq_one_letter_code
_entity_poly.pdbx_strand_id
1 'polypeptide(L)'
;MQRADFHEKFECSGPVILPVIHVLDDPRTAANIDHIIEAGLKGCFLINHDFGIDAFLPVLEAIRGRYPDFWIGVNFLAVTGLKAFPILAELEARGVRIDAYWADDARIDERTVIQEEADTIAATRAACGWQGLYFGGTAFKKQRPVDPKDYAHAAVIAGGFMDVVTTSGIATGQSADLGKLADFRTALPDQPIALASGITPENATDYEMADCFMVATGINFENDFYNIDPARLSRLVNVCDEMGKRS
;
A
#
# COMPACT_ATOMS: atom_id res chain seq x y z
N MET A 1 4.02 10.43 -9.57
CA MET A 1 5.26 10.30 -8.77
C MET A 1 6.27 9.47 -9.55
N GLN A 2 7.54 9.85 -9.55
CA GLN A 2 8.61 9.05 -10.17
C GLN A 2 9.15 8.00 -9.17
N ARG A 3 9.71 6.91 -9.67
CA ARG A 3 10.35 5.87 -8.83
C ARG A 3 11.45 6.45 -7.93
N ALA A 4 12.30 7.31 -8.50
CA ALA A 4 13.38 7.94 -7.75
C ALA A 4 12.85 8.76 -6.56
N ASP A 5 11.82 9.58 -6.78
CA ASP A 5 11.20 10.39 -5.73
C ASP A 5 10.58 9.51 -4.62
N PHE A 6 10.02 8.35 -5.02
CA PHE A 6 9.46 7.39 -4.08
C PHE A 6 10.53 6.78 -3.18
N HIS A 7 11.64 6.30 -3.77
CA HIS A 7 12.77 5.74 -3.02
C HIS A 7 13.46 6.78 -2.15
N GLU A 8 13.66 8.01 -2.63
CA GLU A 8 14.19 9.14 -1.86
C GLU A 8 13.32 9.45 -0.64
N LYS A 9 11.99 9.48 -0.80
CA LYS A 9 11.04 9.73 0.29
C LYS A 9 11.18 8.74 1.45
N PHE A 10 11.51 7.49 1.17
CA PHE A 10 11.70 6.44 2.18
C PHE A 10 13.17 6.17 2.51
N GLU A 11 14.10 6.94 1.94
CA GLU A 11 15.55 6.81 2.14
C GLU A 11 16.03 5.37 1.90
N CYS A 12 15.55 4.72 0.84
CA CYS A 12 15.74 3.31 0.56
C CYS A 12 16.22 3.09 -0.87
N SER A 13 17.26 2.26 -1.07
CA SER A 13 17.78 1.89 -2.39
C SER A 13 17.18 0.58 -2.93
N GLY A 14 16.71 -0.30 -2.05
CA GLY A 14 15.97 -1.51 -2.40
C GLY A 14 14.45 -1.29 -2.37
N PRO A 15 13.65 -2.37 -2.47
CA PRO A 15 12.21 -2.26 -2.30
C PRO A 15 11.83 -1.69 -0.94
N VAL A 16 10.99 -0.66 -0.94
CA VAL A 16 10.44 -0.06 0.28
C VAL A 16 9.53 -1.05 0.97
N ILE A 17 9.74 -1.31 2.25
CA ILE A 17 8.85 -2.17 3.04
C ILE A 17 7.86 -1.29 3.78
N LEU A 18 6.56 -1.48 3.50
CA LEU A 18 5.46 -0.88 4.25
C LEU A 18 4.63 -2.00 4.89
N PRO A 19 4.90 -2.35 6.16
CA PRO A 19 4.09 -3.32 6.89
C PRO A 19 2.62 -2.91 6.90
N VAL A 20 1.72 -3.88 6.76
CA VAL A 20 0.27 -3.67 6.84
C VAL A 20 -0.23 -4.23 8.16
N ILE A 21 -0.62 -3.35 9.07
CA ILE A 21 -1.15 -3.70 10.39
C ILE A 21 -2.67 -3.84 10.27
N HIS A 22 -3.17 -5.05 10.57
CA HIS A 22 -4.58 -5.29 10.76
C HIS A 22 -4.96 -4.78 12.15
N VAL A 23 -5.64 -3.64 12.19
CA VAL A 23 -5.94 -2.95 13.44
C VAL A 23 -7.03 -3.69 14.21
N LEU A 24 -6.77 -3.92 15.49
CA LEU A 24 -7.74 -4.48 16.44
C LEU A 24 -8.00 -3.49 17.59
N ASP A 25 -6.95 -2.93 18.17
CA ASP A 25 -6.98 -1.95 19.25
C ASP A 25 -5.73 -1.06 19.24
N ASP A 26 -5.75 0.06 19.99
CA ASP A 26 -4.65 1.01 20.06
C ASP A 26 -3.35 0.39 20.62
N PRO A 27 -3.37 -0.37 21.78
CA PRO A 27 -2.14 -0.90 22.35
C PRO A 27 -1.42 -1.87 21.41
N ARG A 28 -2.15 -2.73 20.70
CA ARG A 28 -1.58 -3.70 19.76
C ARG A 28 -1.06 -3.02 18.50
N THR A 29 -1.81 -2.05 17.98
CA THR A 29 -1.35 -1.23 16.86
C THR A 29 -0.05 -0.52 17.20
N ALA A 30 0.02 0.09 18.39
CA ALA A 30 1.22 0.77 18.87
C ALA A 30 2.41 -0.20 19.03
N ALA A 31 2.21 -1.38 19.59
CA ALA A 31 3.28 -2.38 19.72
C ALA A 31 3.84 -2.82 18.35
N ASN A 32 2.97 -3.00 17.35
CA ASN A 32 3.41 -3.31 16.00
C ASN A 32 4.20 -2.14 15.37
N ILE A 33 3.77 -0.89 15.58
CA ILE A 33 4.50 0.28 15.08
C ILE A 33 5.87 0.38 15.77
N ASP A 34 5.95 0.13 17.08
CA ASP A 34 7.22 0.12 17.81
C ASP A 34 8.20 -0.90 17.19
N HIS A 35 7.76 -2.12 16.85
CA HIS A 35 8.58 -3.11 16.14
C HIS A 35 9.03 -2.66 14.74
N ILE A 36 8.17 -1.93 14.01
CA ILE A 36 8.50 -1.38 12.69
C ILE A 36 9.59 -0.31 12.82
N ILE A 37 9.47 0.58 13.80
CA ILE A 37 10.47 1.62 14.10
C ILE A 37 11.80 0.99 14.53
N GLU A 38 11.77 -0.02 15.42
CA GLU A 38 12.96 -0.75 15.87
C GLU A 38 13.69 -1.46 14.70
N ALA A 39 12.93 -1.90 13.70
CA ALA A 39 13.50 -2.48 12.47
C ALA A 39 14.06 -1.42 11.49
N GLY A 40 13.98 -0.13 11.81
CA GLY A 40 14.50 0.98 11.00
C GLY A 40 13.58 1.41 9.85
N LEU A 41 12.35 0.89 9.77
CA LEU A 41 11.41 1.23 8.71
C LEU A 41 10.74 2.59 8.97
N LYS A 42 10.39 3.29 7.89
CA LYS A 42 9.91 4.67 7.92
C LYS A 42 8.39 4.81 8.02
N GLY A 43 7.63 3.73 7.78
CA GLY A 43 6.17 3.82 7.77
C GLY A 43 5.46 2.48 7.71
N CYS A 44 4.13 2.54 7.80
CA CYS A 44 3.24 1.39 7.69
C CYS A 44 1.88 1.79 7.12
N PHE A 45 1.08 0.78 6.75
CA PHE A 45 -0.35 0.94 6.51
C PHE A 45 -1.16 0.37 7.67
N LEU A 46 -2.25 1.05 8.03
CA LEU A 46 -3.25 0.59 8.98
C LEU A 46 -4.53 0.23 8.22
N ILE A 47 -5.10 -0.94 8.50
CA ILE A 47 -6.32 -1.42 7.84
C ILE A 47 -7.33 -1.93 8.87
N ASN A 48 -8.62 -1.57 8.69
CA ASN A 48 -9.73 -2.02 9.51
C ASN A 48 -10.42 -3.24 8.89
N HIS A 49 -10.25 -4.42 9.47
CA HIS A 49 -10.95 -5.63 9.03
C HIS A 49 -12.21 -5.92 9.85
N ASP A 50 -12.19 -5.64 11.14
CA ASP A 50 -13.17 -6.14 12.10
C ASP A 50 -14.22 -5.08 12.48
N PHE A 51 -14.06 -3.85 12.02
CA PHE A 51 -14.96 -2.73 12.35
C PHE A 51 -15.02 -1.69 11.23
N GLY A 52 -16.06 -0.85 11.27
CA GLY A 52 -16.29 0.20 10.28
C GLY A 52 -15.38 1.42 10.45
N ILE A 53 -15.47 2.35 9.49
CA ILE A 53 -14.66 3.58 9.48
C ILE A 53 -14.87 4.39 10.76
N ASP A 54 -16.11 4.58 11.20
CA ASP A 54 -16.43 5.43 12.37
C ASP A 54 -15.70 4.97 13.65
N ALA A 55 -15.55 3.66 13.84
CA ALA A 55 -14.77 3.09 14.94
C ALA A 55 -13.25 3.15 14.69
N PHE A 56 -12.81 3.29 13.45
CA PHE A 56 -11.40 3.40 13.09
C PHE A 56 -10.84 4.82 13.30
N LEU A 57 -11.64 5.86 13.08
CA LEU A 57 -11.17 7.24 13.17
C LEU A 57 -10.55 7.58 14.54
N PRO A 58 -11.15 7.24 15.69
CA PRO A 58 -10.54 7.48 17.00
C PRO A 58 -9.18 6.77 17.18
N VAL A 59 -9.03 5.55 16.62
CA VAL A 59 -7.76 4.82 16.65
C VAL A 59 -6.69 5.58 15.86
N LEU A 60 -7.03 6.07 14.65
CA LEU A 60 -6.11 6.87 13.84
C LEU A 60 -5.68 8.15 14.57
N GLU A 61 -6.60 8.83 15.26
CA GLU A 61 -6.29 10.01 16.08
C GLU A 61 -5.31 9.68 17.21
N ALA A 62 -5.58 8.62 17.97
CA ALA A 62 -4.72 8.17 19.07
C ALA A 62 -3.32 7.77 18.58
N ILE A 63 -3.26 6.99 17.50
CA ILE A 63 -1.99 6.53 16.90
C ILE A 63 -1.21 7.70 16.34
N ARG A 64 -1.84 8.64 15.60
CA ARG A 64 -1.15 9.84 15.11
C ARG A 64 -0.65 10.72 16.25
N GLY A 65 -1.42 10.85 17.33
CA GLY A 65 -1.00 11.57 18.53
C GLY A 65 0.24 10.97 19.19
N ARG A 66 0.38 9.64 19.19
CA ARG A 66 1.54 8.93 19.73
C ARG A 66 2.76 8.95 18.79
N TYR A 67 2.54 8.93 17.47
CA TYR A 67 3.58 8.87 16.44
C TYR A 67 3.45 10.04 15.45
N PRO A 68 3.68 11.31 15.87
CA PRO A 68 3.38 12.50 15.07
C PRO A 68 4.18 12.55 13.76
N ASP A 69 5.41 12.06 13.75
CA ASP A 69 6.32 12.14 12.61
C ASP A 69 6.43 10.85 11.80
N PHE A 70 5.88 9.74 12.31
CA PHE A 70 5.93 8.46 11.61
C PHE A 70 4.99 8.48 10.39
N TRP A 71 5.43 7.91 9.26
CA TRP A 71 4.61 7.84 8.05
C TRP A 71 3.51 6.79 8.20
N ILE A 72 2.26 7.22 8.08
CA ILE A 72 1.08 6.36 8.25
C ILE A 72 0.19 6.47 7.02
N GLY A 73 0.07 5.36 6.28
CA GLY A 73 -0.98 5.16 5.29
C GLY A 73 -2.18 4.44 5.90
N VAL A 74 -3.35 4.57 5.29
CA VAL A 74 -4.56 3.85 5.70
C VAL A 74 -5.23 3.16 4.53
N ASN A 75 -5.91 2.05 4.85
CA ASN A 75 -6.89 1.42 3.98
C ASN A 75 -8.21 1.32 4.76
N PHE A 76 -9.25 1.95 4.25
CA PHE A 76 -10.61 1.68 4.69
C PHE A 76 -11.14 0.50 3.88
N LEU A 77 -11.22 -0.67 4.48
CA LEU A 77 -11.49 -1.93 3.77
C LEU A 77 -12.69 -1.81 2.83
N ALA A 78 -12.48 -2.16 1.56
CA ALA A 78 -13.47 -2.13 0.48
C ALA A 78 -14.05 -0.72 0.16
N VAL A 79 -13.37 0.35 0.57
CA VAL A 79 -13.78 1.73 0.28
C VAL A 79 -12.89 2.30 -0.83
N THR A 80 -13.51 2.95 -1.82
CA THR A 80 -12.79 3.64 -2.89
C THR A 80 -12.40 5.07 -2.47
N GLY A 81 -11.50 5.69 -3.22
CA GLY A 81 -11.10 7.08 -3.01
C GLY A 81 -12.26 8.07 -3.01
N LEU A 82 -13.36 7.77 -3.71
CA LEU A 82 -14.54 8.62 -3.74
C LEU A 82 -15.09 8.96 -2.34
N LYS A 83 -15.14 7.97 -1.46
CA LYS A 83 -15.57 8.15 -0.07
C LYS A 83 -14.42 8.48 0.86
N ALA A 84 -13.22 7.94 0.60
CA ALA A 84 -12.09 8.07 1.51
C ALA A 84 -11.47 9.46 1.51
N PHE A 85 -11.25 10.08 0.34
CA PHE A 85 -10.54 11.36 0.28
C PHE A 85 -11.21 12.50 1.06
N PRO A 86 -12.55 12.69 1.04
CA PRO A 86 -13.20 13.67 1.90
C PRO A 86 -12.97 13.40 3.40
N ILE A 87 -13.02 12.13 3.83
CA ILE A 87 -12.75 11.75 5.23
C ILE A 87 -11.31 12.07 5.63
N LEU A 88 -10.35 11.80 4.74
CA LEU A 88 -8.94 12.09 4.99
C LEU A 88 -8.66 13.59 5.07
N ALA A 89 -9.30 14.38 4.21
CA ALA A 89 -9.22 15.85 4.26
C ALA A 89 -9.82 16.40 5.57
N GLU A 90 -10.91 15.81 6.05
CA GLU A 90 -11.54 16.18 7.33
C GLU A 90 -10.64 15.83 8.53
N LEU A 91 -9.99 14.66 8.51
CA LEU A 91 -8.99 14.29 9.51
C LEU A 91 -7.81 15.28 9.53
N GLU A 92 -7.29 15.62 8.35
CA GLU A 92 -6.17 16.58 8.22
C GLU A 92 -6.55 17.98 8.74
N ALA A 93 -7.77 18.45 8.45
CA ALA A 93 -8.30 19.72 8.99
C ALA A 93 -8.41 19.72 10.52
N ARG A 94 -8.50 18.53 11.15
CA ARG A 94 -8.50 18.33 12.60
C ARG A 94 -7.08 18.08 13.17
N GLY A 95 -6.04 18.19 12.35
CA GLY A 95 -4.65 17.95 12.74
C GLY A 95 -4.22 16.47 12.74
N VAL A 96 -5.04 15.58 12.20
CA VAL A 96 -4.75 14.14 12.09
C VAL A 96 -4.23 13.87 10.68
N ARG A 97 -2.92 14.02 10.48
CA ARG A 97 -2.28 13.78 9.19
C ARG A 97 -2.28 12.30 8.84
N ILE A 98 -2.76 11.95 7.64
CA ILE A 98 -2.63 10.64 7.02
C ILE A 98 -1.79 10.81 5.75
N ASP A 99 -0.67 10.11 5.68
CA ASP A 99 0.35 10.30 4.65
C ASP A 99 0.02 9.58 3.33
N ALA A 100 -0.80 8.54 3.38
CA ALA A 100 -1.27 7.85 2.18
C ALA A 100 -2.64 7.20 2.38
N TYR A 101 -3.32 7.00 1.25
CA TYR A 101 -4.50 6.17 1.16
C TYR A 101 -4.26 5.00 0.20
N TRP A 102 -4.58 3.79 0.64
CA TRP A 102 -4.59 2.62 -0.21
C TRP A 102 -6.02 2.14 -0.44
N ALA A 103 -6.46 2.14 -1.70
CA ALA A 103 -7.71 1.50 -2.13
C ALA A 103 -7.41 0.14 -2.77
N ASP A 104 -8.10 -0.92 -2.34
CA ASP A 104 -8.02 -2.24 -2.99
C ASP A 104 -8.50 -2.17 -4.45
N ASP A 105 -9.41 -1.23 -4.76
CA ASP A 105 -9.99 -1.03 -6.08
C ASP A 105 -9.98 0.46 -6.44
N ALA A 106 -9.11 0.84 -7.37
CA ALA A 106 -9.01 2.20 -7.90
C ALA A 106 -10.01 2.50 -9.04
N ARG A 107 -10.88 1.54 -9.35
CA ARG A 107 -11.92 1.64 -10.39
C ARG A 107 -11.38 1.83 -11.80
N ILE A 108 -10.23 1.22 -12.09
CA ILE A 108 -9.70 1.17 -13.45
C ILE A 108 -10.43 0.08 -14.24
N ASP A 109 -10.88 0.44 -15.45
CA ASP A 109 -11.49 -0.50 -16.39
C ASP A 109 -10.73 -0.45 -17.74
N GLU A 110 -9.87 -1.44 -17.96
CA GLU A 110 -9.06 -1.57 -19.17
C GLU A 110 -9.86 -1.83 -20.45
N ARG A 111 -11.16 -2.11 -20.33
CA ARG A 111 -12.06 -2.39 -21.47
C ARG A 111 -12.67 -1.12 -22.07
N THR A 112 -12.48 0.04 -21.44
CA THR A 112 -13.05 1.32 -21.88
C THR A 112 -11.99 2.42 -21.91
N VAL A 113 -12.13 3.31 -22.88
CA VAL A 113 -11.27 4.49 -23.00
C VAL A 113 -11.62 5.55 -21.96
N ILE A 114 -12.91 5.68 -21.61
CA ILE A 114 -13.39 6.67 -20.65
C ILE A 114 -13.45 6.01 -19.28
N GLN A 115 -12.74 6.59 -18.30
CA GLN A 115 -12.61 6.06 -16.95
C GLN A 115 -13.52 6.83 -15.97
N GLU A 116 -14.84 6.78 -16.17
CA GLU A 116 -15.81 7.63 -15.45
C GLU A 116 -15.67 7.56 -13.93
N GLU A 117 -15.49 6.36 -13.36
CA GLU A 117 -15.34 6.19 -11.90
C GLU A 117 -13.99 6.70 -11.41
N ALA A 118 -12.89 6.39 -12.10
CA ALA A 118 -11.55 6.86 -11.75
C ALA A 118 -11.43 8.38 -11.91
N ASP A 119 -12.02 8.96 -12.97
CA ASP A 119 -12.12 10.41 -13.18
C ASP A 119 -12.88 11.09 -12.03
N THR A 120 -13.99 10.49 -11.59
CA THR A 120 -14.77 10.99 -10.44
C THR A 120 -13.97 10.94 -9.14
N ILE A 121 -13.21 9.87 -8.92
CA ILE A 121 -12.31 9.73 -7.76
C ILE A 121 -11.21 10.80 -7.79
N ALA A 122 -10.58 11.01 -8.95
CA ALA A 122 -9.54 12.02 -9.14
C ALA A 122 -10.08 13.45 -8.91
N ALA A 123 -11.26 13.75 -9.46
CA ALA A 123 -11.94 15.03 -9.25
C ALA A 123 -12.29 15.25 -7.77
N THR A 124 -12.73 14.21 -7.05
CA THR A 124 -13.02 14.26 -5.62
C THR A 124 -11.76 14.55 -4.80
N ARG A 125 -10.63 13.87 -5.11
CA ARG A 125 -9.34 14.13 -4.45
C ARG A 125 -8.91 15.58 -4.64
N ALA A 126 -9.00 16.08 -5.87
CA ALA A 126 -8.66 17.47 -6.18
C ALA A 126 -9.56 18.46 -5.45
N ALA A 127 -10.86 18.21 -5.39
CA ALA A 127 -11.84 19.09 -4.76
C ALA A 127 -11.69 19.17 -3.22
N CYS A 128 -11.38 18.05 -2.56
CA CYS A 128 -11.17 18.03 -1.10
C CYS A 128 -9.77 18.51 -0.68
N GLY A 129 -8.82 18.60 -1.61
CA GLY A 129 -7.48 19.15 -1.38
C GLY A 129 -6.52 18.26 -0.58
N TRP A 130 -6.86 17.00 -0.29
CA TRP A 130 -5.97 16.09 0.42
C TRP A 130 -4.72 15.74 -0.42
N GLN A 131 -3.52 15.87 0.19
CA GLN A 131 -2.22 15.82 -0.48
C GLN A 131 -1.42 14.53 -0.23
N GLY A 132 -1.93 13.57 0.56
CA GLY A 132 -1.25 12.31 0.79
C GLY A 132 -1.13 11.45 -0.48
N LEU A 133 -0.27 10.43 -0.47
CA LEU A 133 -0.07 9.55 -1.61
C LEU A 133 -1.28 8.63 -1.84
N TYR A 134 -1.65 8.45 -3.10
CA TYR A 134 -2.69 7.50 -3.50
C TYR A 134 -2.07 6.21 -4.04
N PHE A 135 -2.24 5.13 -3.30
CA PHE A 135 -1.94 3.75 -3.69
C PHE A 135 -3.21 3.11 -4.22
N GLY A 136 -3.29 2.90 -5.52
CA GLY A 136 -4.51 2.39 -6.14
C GLY A 136 -4.37 0.97 -6.67
N GLY A 137 -5.27 0.08 -6.25
CA GLY A 137 -5.32 -1.31 -6.70
C GLY A 137 -5.78 -1.43 -8.16
N THR A 138 -5.02 -2.17 -8.96
CA THR A 138 -5.30 -2.48 -10.37
C THR A 138 -4.92 -3.93 -10.65
N ALA A 139 -5.78 -4.68 -11.35
CA ALA A 139 -5.68 -6.13 -11.47
C ALA A 139 -5.45 -6.81 -10.11
N PHE A 140 -6.24 -6.39 -9.14
CA PHE A 140 -6.08 -6.69 -7.72
C PHE A 140 -7.04 -7.80 -7.28
N LYS A 141 -6.67 -8.55 -6.22
CA LYS A 141 -7.38 -9.75 -5.72
C LYS A 141 -8.86 -9.56 -5.36
N LYS A 142 -9.28 -8.33 -5.08
CA LYS A 142 -10.65 -7.98 -4.69
C LYS A 142 -11.43 -7.26 -5.80
N GLN A 143 -10.90 -7.32 -7.01
CA GLN A 143 -11.52 -6.72 -8.18
C GLN A 143 -12.04 -7.78 -9.14
N ARG A 144 -12.71 -7.33 -10.20
CA ARG A 144 -12.96 -8.13 -11.39
C ARG A 144 -11.61 -8.64 -11.94
N PRO A 145 -11.51 -9.92 -12.33
CA PRO A 145 -10.31 -10.41 -12.98
C PRO A 145 -10.02 -9.64 -14.28
N VAL A 146 -8.76 -9.23 -14.46
CA VAL A 146 -8.24 -8.67 -15.71
C VAL A 146 -7.59 -9.80 -16.50
N ASP A 147 -7.86 -9.86 -17.82
CA ASP A 147 -7.21 -10.83 -18.70
C ASP A 147 -5.70 -10.57 -18.72
N PRO A 148 -4.83 -11.58 -18.61
CA PRO A 148 -3.38 -11.38 -18.65
C PRO A 148 -2.87 -10.55 -19.83
N LYS A 149 -3.45 -10.69 -21.01
CA LYS A 149 -3.09 -9.88 -22.19
C LYS A 149 -3.32 -8.38 -22.02
N ASP A 150 -4.18 -7.98 -21.06
CA ASP A 150 -4.57 -6.60 -20.80
C ASP A 150 -3.84 -6.00 -19.58
N TYR A 151 -2.95 -6.75 -18.91
CA TYR A 151 -2.23 -6.27 -17.72
C TYR A 151 -1.44 -4.99 -17.97
N ALA A 152 -0.64 -4.94 -19.04
CA ALA A 152 0.13 -3.76 -19.40
C ALA A 152 -0.78 -2.56 -19.70
N HIS A 153 -1.90 -2.78 -20.40
CA HIS A 153 -2.87 -1.72 -20.69
C HIS A 153 -3.53 -1.17 -19.43
N ALA A 154 -3.98 -2.06 -18.53
CA ALA A 154 -4.54 -1.68 -17.24
C ALA A 154 -3.54 -0.87 -16.40
N ALA A 155 -2.26 -1.27 -16.41
CA ALA A 155 -1.20 -0.55 -15.71
C ALA A 155 -1.00 0.87 -16.25
N VAL A 156 -0.94 1.04 -17.59
CA VAL A 156 -0.82 2.37 -18.24
C VAL A 156 -1.96 3.30 -17.83
N ILE A 157 -3.20 2.81 -17.88
CA ILE A 157 -4.36 3.60 -17.44
C ILE A 157 -4.21 3.98 -15.98
N ALA A 158 -3.92 2.99 -15.12
CA ALA A 158 -3.76 3.19 -13.67
C ALA A 158 -2.72 4.27 -13.34
N GLY A 159 -1.61 4.29 -14.09
CA GLY A 159 -0.53 5.28 -13.91
C GLY A 159 -0.97 6.73 -14.06
N GLY A 160 -2.08 6.99 -14.76
CA GLY A 160 -2.65 8.33 -14.91
C GLY A 160 -3.48 8.81 -13.71
N PHE A 161 -3.86 7.91 -12.79
CA PHE A 161 -4.84 8.22 -11.73
C PHE A 161 -4.26 8.16 -10.31
N MET A 162 -3.11 7.53 -10.10
CA MET A 162 -2.55 7.29 -8.78
C MET A 162 -1.06 7.58 -8.70
N ASP A 163 -0.56 7.82 -7.48
CA ASP A 163 0.86 8.08 -7.26
C ASP A 163 1.66 6.78 -7.29
N VAL A 164 1.11 5.69 -6.74
CA VAL A 164 1.70 4.35 -6.69
C VAL A 164 0.69 3.33 -7.21
N VAL A 165 1.03 2.65 -8.30
CA VAL A 165 0.18 1.59 -8.85
C VAL A 165 0.36 0.33 -8.02
N THR A 166 -0.74 -0.16 -7.43
CA THR A 166 -0.70 -1.31 -6.53
C THR A 166 -1.33 -2.53 -7.20
N THR A 167 -0.65 -3.68 -7.14
CA THR A 167 -1.20 -4.96 -7.59
C THR A 167 -1.01 -6.05 -6.55
N SER A 168 -1.58 -7.23 -6.76
CA SER A 168 -1.51 -8.34 -5.81
C SER A 168 -1.54 -9.70 -6.50
N GLY A 169 -1.31 -10.78 -5.74
CA GLY A 169 -1.71 -12.12 -6.14
C GLY A 169 -3.23 -12.27 -6.21
N ILE A 170 -3.69 -13.49 -6.42
CA ILE A 170 -5.13 -13.81 -6.56
C ILE A 170 -5.88 -13.85 -5.22
N ALA A 171 -5.15 -14.03 -4.11
CA ALA A 171 -5.71 -14.06 -2.76
C ALA A 171 -4.71 -13.52 -1.72
N THR A 172 -5.21 -13.21 -0.51
CA THR A 172 -4.36 -12.80 0.62
C THR A 172 -3.37 -13.90 0.97
N GLY A 173 -2.10 -13.54 1.17
CA GLY A 173 -1.01 -14.49 1.46
C GLY A 173 -0.52 -15.30 0.25
N GLN A 174 -1.17 -15.21 -0.90
CA GLN A 174 -0.69 -15.84 -2.13
C GLN A 174 0.21 -14.90 -2.93
N SER A 175 1.29 -15.44 -3.44
CA SER A 175 2.26 -14.73 -4.25
C SER A 175 1.64 -14.21 -5.54
N ALA A 176 2.08 -13.04 -6.01
CA ALA A 176 1.68 -12.51 -7.29
C ALA A 176 2.34 -13.28 -8.43
N ASP A 177 1.69 -13.27 -9.60
CA ASP A 177 2.27 -13.77 -10.84
C ASP A 177 3.42 -12.84 -11.27
N LEU A 178 4.61 -13.41 -11.49
CA LEU A 178 5.81 -12.68 -11.93
C LEU A 178 5.62 -12.09 -13.33
N GLY A 179 4.90 -12.79 -14.22
CA GLY A 179 4.57 -12.28 -15.55
C GLY A 179 3.73 -11.02 -15.49
N LYS A 180 2.72 -10.99 -14.61
CA LYS A 180 1.92 -9.77 -14.38
C LYS A 180 2.79 -8.60 -13.90
N LEU A 181 3.70 -8.85 -12.96
CA LEU A 181 4.59 -7.80 -12.46
C LEU A 181 5.55 -7.30 -13.55
N ALA A 182 6.06 -8.19 -14.41
CA ALA A 182 6.90 -7.83 -15.55
C ALA A 182 6.14 -6.96 -16.57
N ASP A 183 4.87 -7.30 -16.86
CA ASP A 183 4.01 -6.50 -17.73
C ASP A 183 3.76 -5.10 -17.14
N PHE A 184 3.49 -5.01 -15.83
CA PHE A 184 3.32 -3.75 -15.13
C PHE A 184 4.61 -2.91 -15.17
N ARG A 185 5.78 -3.51 -14.91
CA ARG A 185 7.07 -2.80 -14.94
C ARG A 185 7.42 -2.31 -16.33
N THR A 186 7.14 -3.11 -17.37
CA THR A 186 7.35 -2.71 -18.77
C THR A 186 6.45 -1.53 -19.15
N ALA A 187 5.20 -1.54 -18.67
CA ALA A 187 4.22 -0.48 -18.94
C ALA A 187 4.50 0.81 -18.13
N LEU A 188 5.12 0.69 -16.97
CA LEU A 188 5.38 1.79 -16.02
C LEU A 188 6.86 1.85 -15.64
N PRO A 189 7.78 2.15 -16.59
CA PRO A 189 9.22 2.09 -16.32
C PRO A 189 9.67 3.05 -15.20
N ASP A 190 9.04 4.22 -15.11
CA ASP A 190 9.44 5.31 -14.23
C ASP A 190 8.46 5.59 -13.08
N GLN A 191 7.37 4.82 -12.96
CA GLN A 191 6.38 4.99 -11.90
C GLN A 191 6.51 3.89 -10.84
N PRO A 192 6.33 4.19 -9.54
CA PRO A 192 6.43 3.19 -8.49
C PRO A 192 5.29 2.17 -8.56
N ILE A 193 5.66 0.91 -8.40
CA ILE A 193 4.73 -0.23 -8.33
C ILE A 193 4.83 -0.84 -6.92
N ALA A 194 3.67 -0.94 -6.24
CA ALA A 194 3.56 -1.64 -4.97
C ALA A 194 2.93 -3.03 -5.14
N LEU A 195 3.47 -4.00 -4.41
CA LEU A 195 2.95 -5.36 -4.37
C LEU A 195 2.34 -5.66 -3.00
N ALA A 196 1.03 -5.93 -2.97
CA ALA A 196 0.24 -6.09 -1.74
C ALA A 196 -0.28 -7.51 -1.58
N SER A 197 0.57 -8.52 -1.60
CA SER A 197 0.32 -9.88 -1.07
C SER A 197 1.48 -10.83 -1.30
N GLY A 198 1.57 -11.83 -0.44
CA GLY A 198 2.39 -13.03 -0.63
C GLY A 198 3.89 -12.83 -0.53
N ILE A 199 4.37 -11.66 -0.16
CA ILE A 199 5.79 -11.41 0.08
C ILE A 199 6.18 -11.94 1.46
N THR A 200 7.28 -12.68 1.48
CA THR A 200 7.94 -13.22 2.66
C THR A 200 9.45 -13.00 2.55
N PRO A 201 10.23 -13.13 3.64
CA PRO A 201 11.69 -13.08 3.54
C PRO A 201 12.30 -14.09 2.56
N GLU A 202 11.62 -15.22 2.33
CA GLU A 202 12.10 -16.32 1.50
C GLU A 202 11.92 -16.07 0.00
N ASN A 203 10.92 -15.25 -0.41
CA ASN A 203 10.60 -15.02 -1.82
C ASN A 203 10.78 -13.58 -2.29
N ALA A 204 11.12 -12.64 -1.41
CA ALA A 204 11.18 -11.22 -1.75
C ALA A 204 12.10 -10.91 -2.94
N THR A 205 13.21 -11.65 -3.08
CA THR A 205 14.17 -11.50 -4.19
C THR A 205 13.58 -11.80 -5.56
N ASP A 206 12.52 -12.60 -5.65
CA ASP A 206 11.86 -12.90 -6.92
C ASP A 206 11.06 -11.71 -7.45
N TYR A 207 10.76 -10.72 -6.58
CA TYR A 207 9.90 -9.57 -6.84
C TYR A 207 10.66 -8.24 -6.92
N GLU A 208 11.95 -8.24 -7.28
CA GLU A 208 12.79 -7.04 -7.39
C GLU A 208 12.26 -5.97 -8.36
N MET A 209 11.35 -6.34 -9.24
CA MET A 209 10.67 -5.41 -10.14
C MET A 209 9.66 -4.48 -9.43
N ALA A 210 9.23 -4.81 -8.22
CA ALA A 210 8.37 -3.95 -7.41
C ALA A 210 9.21 -2.96 -6.60
N ASP A 211 8.73 -1.72 -6.48
CA ASP A 211 9.38 -0.68 -5.69
C ASP A 211 8.96 -0.71 -4.23
N CYS A 212 7.84 -1.33 -3.93
CA CYS A 212 7.27 -1.38 -2.59
C CYS A 212 6.64 -2.74 -2.29
N PHE A 213 6.92 -3.26 -1.13
CA PHE A 213 6.28 -4.44 -0.56
C PHE A 213 5.33 -4.02 0.58
N MET A 214 4.03 -4.20 0.37
CA MET A 214 3.00 -4.00 1.38
C MET A 214 2.71 -5.37 2.03
N VAL A 215 3.30 -5.61 3.20
CA VAL A 215 3.40 -6.97 3.78
C VAL A 215 2.67 -7.06 5.11
N ALA A 216 1.83 -8.10 5.24
CA ALA A 216 1.17 -8.49 6.50
C ALA A 216 1.57 -9.91 6.91
N THR A 217 0.88 -10.92 6.41
CA THR A 217 1.04 -12.34 6.82
C THR A 217 2.46 -12.87 6.66
N GLY A 218 3.25 -12.34 5.73
CA GLY A 218 4.65 -12.73 5.52
C GLY A 218 5.59 -12.33 6.65
N ILE A 219 5.20 -11.38 7.48
CA ILE A 219 5.99 -10.87 8.63
C ILE A 219 5.29 -11.05 9.98
N ASN A 220 4.07 -11.60 10.01
CA ASN A 220 3.35 -11.89 11.25
C ASN A 220 3.83 -13.20 11.87
N PHE A 221 3.54 -13.39 13.16
CA PHE A 221 3.66 -14.71 13.79
C PHE A 221 2.81 -15.74 13.04
N GLU A 222 3.23 -16.99 13.10
CA GLU A 222 2.50 -18.06 12.44
C GLU A 222 1.07 -18.17 12.97
N ASN A 223 0.10 -18.22 12.06
CA ASN A 223 -1.34 -18.24 12.37
C ASN A 223 -1.87 -17.03 13.17
N ASP A 224 -1.11 -15.93 13.21
CA ASP A 224 -1.54 -14.68 13.83
C ASP A 224 -1.79 -13.62 12.73
N PHE A 225 -2.98 -13.05 12.75
CA PHE A 225 -3.39 -12.05 11.76
C PHE A 225 -3.03 -10.62 12.18
N TYR A 226 -2.73 -10.41 13.47
CA TYR A 226 -2.65 -9.08 14.07
C TYR A 226 -1.27 -8.67 14.56
N ASN A 227 -0.40 -9.64 14.87
CA ASN A 227 0.87 -9.34 15.52
C ASN A 227 2.06 -9.61 14.59
N ILE A 228 2.90 -8.60 14.43
CA ILE A 228 4.15 -8.70 13.68
C ILE A 228 5.17 -9.52 14.49
N ASP A 229 5.83 -10.46 13.82
CA ASP A 229 7.01 -11.15 14.34
C ASP A 229 8.26 -10.30 14.03
N PRO A 230 8.91 -9.69 15.04
CA PRO A 230 10.08 -8.84 14.81
C PRO A 230 11.25 -9.57 14.12
N ALA A 231 11.38 -10.88 14.35
CA ALA A 231 12.46 -11.66 13.72
C ALA A 231 12.19 -11.87 12.22
N ARG A 232 10.93 -12.12 11.83
CA ARG A 232 10.55 -12.22 10.42
C ARG A 232 10.66 -10.86 9.71
N LEU A 233 10.23 -9.78 10.39
CA LEU A 233 10.36 -8.42 9.87
C LEU A 233 11.83 -8.08 9.61
N SER A 234 12.71 -8.30 10.59
CA SER A 234 14.15 -8.04 10.46
C SER A 234 14.80 -8.85 9.33
N ARG A 235 14.37 -10.11 9.12
CA ARG A 235 14.85 -10.91 7.99
C ARG A 235 14.45 -10.30 6.65
N LEU A 236 13.19 -9.82 6.52
CA LEU A 236 12.72 -9.18 5.29
C LEU A 236 13.49 -7.88 5.03
N VAL A 237 13.72 -7.05 6.06
CA VAL A 237 14.53 -5.82 5.95
C VAL A 237 15.93 -6.16 5.41
N ASN A 238 16.61 -7.12 6.01
CA ASN A 238 17.95 -7.52 5.55
C ASN A 238 17.97 -7.97 4.08
N VAL A 239 16.96 -8.73 3.64
CA VAL A 239 16.86 -9.17 2.24
C VAL A 239 16.68 -7.97 1.31
N CYS A 240 15.80 -7.01 1.64
CA CYS A 240 15.56 -5.83 0.81
C CYS A 240 16.79 -4.89 0.79
N ASP A 241 17.50 -4.74 1.91
CA ASP A 241 18.74 -3.97 1.97
C ASP A 241 19.83 -4.58 1.05
N GLU A 242 19.96 -5.91 1.03
CA GLU A 242 20.89 -6.58 0.13
C GLU A 242 20.48 -6.44 -1.34
N MET A 243 19.18 -6.40 -1.66
CA MET A 243 18.71 -6.11 -3.02
C MET A 243 19.12 -4.70 -3.45
N GLY A 244 18.96 -3.69 -2.57
CA GLY A 244 19.34 -2.31 -2.84
C GLY A 244 20.85 -2.09 -3.04
N LYS A 245 21.71 -2.96 -2.52
CA LYS A 245 23.18 -2.91 -2.76
C LYS A 245 23.58 -3.46 -4.12
N ARG A 246 22.70 -4.21 -4.79
CA ARG A 246 22.95 -4.84 -6.09
C ARG A 246 22.48 -3.98 -7.26
N SER A 247 21.57 -3.03 -7.01
CA SER A 247 21.06 -2.06 -7.96
C SER A 247 21.94 -0.80 -7.98
#